data_dd3095d6a5ed01963e6e13c297066781
#
_entry.id   dd3095d6a5ed01963e6e13c297066781
#
_cell.length_a   1.000
_cell.length_b   1.000
_cell.length_c   1.000
_cell.angle_alpha   90.00
_cell.angle_beta   90.00
_cell.angle_gamma   90.00
#
_symmetry.space_group_name_H-M   'P 1'
#
loop_
_entity.id
_entity.type
_entity.pdbx_description
1 polymer ?
#
loop_
_entity_poly.entity_id
_entity_poly.type
_entity_poly.pdbx_seq_one_letter_code
_entity_poly.pdbx_strand_id
1 'polypeptide(L)'
;MDCLSRRALTHYELETRLEKKGFESTDIDRVLTKLEEFGYLNDQELALTYSKSRLKRYSRRRVLHDLQNRGVVPQLIEQALGETYSSDEEFQQCLSFAKRWWGQEGKRWEQRNTEKTNRSVPRELWLQQKVARRLTQRGYPSDMVRSVLYEIRAEL
;
A
#
# COMPACT_ATOMS: atom_id res chain seq x y z
N MET A 1 13.97 14.38 -20.10
CA MET A 1 14.22 14.72 -18.69
C MET A 1 12.98 15.01 -17.86
N ASP A 2 11.90 15.46 -18.46
CA ASP A 2 10.64 15.72 -17.74
C ASP A 2 10.06 14.50 -17.02
N CYS A 3 10.35 13.29 -17.53
CA CYS A 3 9.86 12.04 -16.93
C CYS A 3 10.48 11.75 -15.56
N LEU A 4 11.72 12.18 -15.34
CA LEU A 4 12.43 11.98 -14.07
C LEU A 4 12.17 13.07 -13.04
N SER A 5 11.76 14.26 -13.47
CA SER A 5 11.52 15.40 -12.59
C SER A 5 10.17 15.37 -11.88
N ARG A 6 9.17 14.69 -12.47
CA ARG A 6 7.82 14.59 -11.90
C ARG A 6 7.61 13.41 -10.98
N ARG A 7 8.32 12.32 -11.23
CA ARG A 7 8.19 11.07 -10.49
C ARG A 7 9.39 10.19 -10.79
N ALA A 8 9.99 9.62 -9.77
CA ALA A 8 11.06 8.64 -9.95
C ALA A 8 10.51 7.41 -10.69
N LEU A 9 11.26 6.96 -11.68
CA LEU A 9 10.92 5.79 -12.49
C LEU A 9 11.83 4.61 -12.13
N THR A 10 11.28 3.40 -12.21
CA THR A 10 12.07 2.17 -12.12
C THR A 10 12.80 1.93 -13.44
N HIS A 11 13.82 1.08 -13.39
CA HIS A 11 14.52 0.60 -14.59
C HIS A 11 13.52 0.06 -15.63
N TYR A 12 12.61 -0.79 -15.19
CA TYR A 12 11.58 -1.39 -16.04
C TYR A 12 10.65 -0.34 -16.68
N GLU A 13 10.19 0.62 -15.91
CA GLU A 13 9.29 1.68 -16.40
C GLU A 13 9.96 2.52 -17.48
N LEU A 14 11.22 2.90 -17.27
CA LEU A 14 11.96 3.70 -18.23
C LEU A 14 12.28 2.91 -19.48
N GLU A 15 12.72 1.66 -19.34
CA GLU A 15 12.95 0.74 -20.45
C GLU A 15 11.71 0.60 -21.32
N THR A 16 10.56 0.37 -20.71
CA THR A 16 9.28 0.24 -21.40
C THR A 16 8.91 1.50 -22.18
N ARG A 17 9.12 2.68 -21.58
CA ARG A 17 8.87 3.96 -22.25
C ARG A 17 9.74 4.17 -23.47
N LEU A 18 11.02 3.85 -23.36
CA LEU A 18 11.97 4.00 -24.47
C LEU A 18 11.64 3.01 -25.60
N GLU A 19 11.25 1.80 -25.28
CA GLU A 19 10.78 0.83 -26.27
C GLU A 19 9.56 1.35 -27.05
N LYS A 20 8.59 1.90 -26.34
CA LYS A 20 7.37 2.47 -26.95
C LYS A 20 7.66 3.65 -27.86
N LYS A 21 8.74 4.40 -27.58
CA LYS A 21 9.16 5.51 -28.43
C LYS A 21 9.95 5.06 -29.66
N GLY A 22 10.22 3.76 -29.79
CA GLY A 22 10.86 3.17 -30.95
C GLY A 22 12.39 3.15 -30.93
N PHE A 23 13.02 3.37 -29.77
CA PHE A 23 14.48 3.26 -29.62
C PHE A 23 14.90 1.81 -29.70
N GLU A 24 16.08 1.55 -30.29
CA GLU A 24 16.65 0.21 -30.36
C GLU A 24 17.15 -0.26 -29.00
N SER A 25 17.14 -1.57 -28.77
CA SER A 25 17.54 -2.17 -27.48
C SER A 25 18.96 -1.82 -27.07
N THR A 26 19.88 -1.72 -28.01
CA THR A 26 21.28 -1.34 -27.75
C THR A 26 21.40 0.08 -27.22
N ASP A 27 20.65 1.01 -27.80
CA ASP A 27 20.61 2.40 -27.36
C ASP A 27 19.95 2.54 -25.99
N ILE A 28 18.88 1.78 -25.76
CA ILE A 28 18.18 1.74 -24.48
C ILE A 28 19.12 1.27 -23.38
N ASP A 29 19.82 0.14 -23.57
CA ASP A 29 20.75 -0.41 -22.59
C ASP A 29 21.87 0.58 -22.27
N ARG A 30 22.38 1.28 -23.26
CA ARG A 30 23.43 2.29 -23.09
C ARG A 30 22.94 3.46 -22.23
N VAL A 31 21.75 3.97 -22.52
CA VAL A 31 21.15 5.08 -21.77
C VAL A 31 20.86 4.67 -20.32
N LEU A 32 20.26 3.49 -20.12
CA LEU A 32 19.94 2.99 -18.79
C LEU A 32 21.20 2.80 -17.93
N THR A 33 22.26 2.25 -18.52
CA THR A 33 23.55 2.06 -17.83
C THR A 33 24.12 3.41 -17.37
N LYS A 34 24.08 4.42 -18.23
CA LYS A 34 24.57 5.76 -17.89
C LYS A 34 23.76 6.41 -16.79
N LEU A 35 22.42 6.26 -16.83
CA LEU A 35 21.54 6.82 -15.80
C LEU A 35 21.78 6.15 -14.44
N GLU A 36 22.06 4.85 -14.42
CA GLU A 36 22.44 4.13 -13.20
C GLU A 36 23.78 4.64 -12.66
N GLU A 37 24.78 4.79 -13.52
CA GLU A 37 26.11 5.29 -13.13
C GLU A 37 26.05 6.70 -12.54
N PHE A 38 25.21 7.56 -13.10
CA PHE A 38 25.03 8.92 -12.60
C PHE A 38 24.08 9.05 -11.42
N GLY A 39 23.48 7.95 -10.98
CA GLY A 39 22.56 7.94 -9.84
C GLY A 39 21.14 8.45 -10.13
N TYR A 40 20.80 8.72 -11.40
CA TYR A 40 19.45 9.13 -11.79
C TYR A 40 18.46 7.99 -11.83
N LEU A 41 18.95 6.76 -11.91
CA LEU A 41 18.16 5.54 -11.93
C LEU A 41 18.65 4.64 -10.81
N ASN A 42 17.83 4.41 -9.78
CA ASN A 42 18.19 3.63 -8.61
C ASN A 42 16.93 2.96 -8.02
N ASP A 43 16.68 1.72 -8.42
CA ASP A 43 15.51 0.95 -7.98
C ASP A 43 15.54 0.65 -6.48
N GLN A 44 16.72 0.47 -5.89
CA GLN A 44 16.87 0.23 -4.46
C GLN A 44 16.37 1.43 -3.64
N GLU A 45 16.83 2.62 -3.99
CA GLU A 45 16.41 3.85 -3.33
C GLU A 45 14.92 4.15 -3.56
N LEU A 46 14.44 3.93 -4.79
CA LEU A 46 13.05 4.09 -5.15
C LEU A 46 12.16 3.16 -4.32
N ALA A 47 12.52 1.89 -4.21
CA ALA A 47 11.75 0.90 -3.44
C ALA A 47 11.70 1.29 -1.97
N LEU A 48 12.80 1.75 -1.39
CA LEU A 48 12.89 2.17 0.00
C LEU A 48 12.03 3.41 0.27
N THR A 49 12.15 4.43 -0.56
CA THR A 49 11.37 5.68 -0.44
C THR A 49 9.89 5.43 -0.62
N TYR A 50 9.52 4.64 -1.61
CA TYR A 50 8.14 4.25 -1.88
C TYR A 50 7.55 3.49 -0.69
N SER A 51 8.28 2.50 -0.16
CA SER A 51 7.85 1.71 0.99
C SER A 51 7.62 2.58 2.21
N LYS A 52 8.55 3.47 2.54
CA LYS A 52 8.42 4.39 3.67
C LYS A 52 7.17 5.26 3.59
N SER A 53 6.85 5.76 2.40
CA SER A 53 5.70 6.64 2.21
C SER A 53 4.37 5.88 2.20
N ARG A 54 4.35 4.66 1.62
CA ARG A 54 3.12 3.89 1.42
C ARG A 54 2.74 3.00 2.59
N LEU A 55 3.71 2.50 3.36
CA LEU A 55 3.41 1.66 4.51
C LEU A 55 2.64 2.40 5.62
N LYS A 56 2.64 3.71 5.61
CA LYS A 56 1.82 4.53 6.50
C LYS A 56 0.32 4.43 6.20
N ARG A 57 -0.05 4.04 4.98
CA ARG A 57 -1.44 4.01 4.50
C ARG A 57 -1.92 2.64 4.05
N TYR A 58 -1.00 1.78 3.62
CA TYR A 58 -1.31 0.50 2.99
C TYR A 58 -0.57 -0.63 3.66
N SER A 59 -1.06 -1.86 3.48
CA SER A 59 -0.41 -3.06 3.98
C SER A 59 0.92 -3.33 3.28
N ARG A 60 1.77 -4.11 3.92
CA ARG A 60 3.01 -4.62 3.34
C ARG A 60 2.73 -5.38 2.03
N ARG A 61 1.71 -6.21 2.02
CA ARG A 61 1.29 -7.00 0.86
C ARG A 61 0.96 -6.11 -0.33
N ARG A 62 0.25 -5.02 -0.10
CA ARG A 62 -0.11 -4.07 -1.17
C ARG A 62 1.11 -3.35 -1.71
N VAL A 63 2.01 -2.90 -0.84
CA VAL A 63 3.25 -2.23 -1.25
C VAL A 63 4.13 -3.18 -2.06
N LEU A 64 4.25 -4.44 -1.62
CA LEU A 64 4.97 -5.48 -2.37
C LEU A 64 4.39 -5.64 -3.78
N HIS A 65 3.09 -5.75 -3.89
CA HIS A 65 2.39 -5.91 -5.16
C HIS A 65 2.59 -4.69 -6.08
N ASP A 66 2.50 -3.49 -5.52
CA ASP A 66 2.72 -2.26 -6.28
C ASP A 66 4.14 -2.18 -6.84
N LEU A 67 5.14 -2.55 -6.04
CA LEU A 67 6.54 -2.55 -6.48
C LEU A 67 6.79 -3.63 -7.54
N GLN A 68 6.18 -4.81 -7.41
CA GLN A 68 6.24 -5.85 -8.43
C GLN A 68 5.66 -5.34 -9.76
N ASN A 69 4.53 -4.67 -9.72
CA ASN A 69 3.89 -4.11 -10.92
C ASN A 69 4.72 -3.02 -11.58
N ARG A 70 5.51 -2.30 -10.80
CA ARG A 70 6.45 -1.30 -11.30
C ARG A 70 7.76 -1.91 -11.81
N GLY A 71 7.92 -3.22 -11.73
CA GLY A 71 9.07 -3.94 -12.27
C GLY A 71 10.32 -3.94 -11.38
N VAL A 72 10.17 -3.69 -10.10
CA VAL A 72 11.28 -3.82 -9.14
C VAL A 72 11.55 -5.29 -8.88
N VAL A 73 12.82 -5.71 -8.88
CA VAL A 73 13.19 -7.10 -8.65
C VAL A 73 12.87 -7.54 -7.21
N PRO A 74 12.49 -8.81 -6.99
CA PRO A 74 12.05 -9.29 -5.68
C PRO A 74 13.04 -9.04 -4.54
N GLN A 75 14.35 -9.18 -4.80
CA GLN A 75 15.38 -8.96 -3.79
C GLN A 75 15.38 -7.54 -3.24
N LEU A 76 15.20 -6.55 -4.10
CA LEU A 76 15.13 -5.14 -3.69
C LEU A 76 13.85 -4.83 -2.95
N ILE A 77 12.73 -5.48 -3.33
CA ILE A 77 11.46 -5.34 -2.62
C ILE A 77 11.58 -5.88 -1.20
N GLU A 78 12.12 -7.09 -1.04
CA GLU A 78 12.30 -7.70 0.28
C GLU A 78 13.21 -6.86 1.18
N GLN A 79 14.29 -6.35 0.62
CA GLN A 79 15.22 -5.49 1.34
C GLN A 79 14.53 -4.21 1.82
N ALA A 80 13.79 -3.54 0.94
CA ALA A 80 13.09 -2.30 1.26
C ALA A 80 12.02 -2.52 2.34
N LEU A 81 11.21 -3.57 2.22
CA LEU A 81 10.17 -3.89 3.19
C LEU A 81 10.76 -4.33 4.53
N GLY A 82 11.87 -5.07 4.52
CA GLY A 82 12.56 -5.50 5.74
C GLY A 82 13.16 -4.33 6.52
N GLU A 83 13.64 -3.29 5.83
CA GLU A 83 14.21 -2.10 6.48
C GLU A 83 13.15 -1.13 6.99
N THR A 84 11.98 -1.11 6.36
CA THR A 84 10.97 -0.09 6.68
C THR A 84 9.88 -0.57 7.62
N TYR A 85 9.65 -1.88 7.75
CA TYR A 85 8.43 -2.32 8.41
C TYR A 85 8.53 -3.75 8.99
N SER A 86 8.29 -3.87 10.28
CA SER A 86 8.14 -5.17 10.94
C SER A 86 6.67 -5.62 10.92
N SER A 87 6.44 -6.93 11.14
CA SER A 87 5.08 -7.47 11.26
C SER A 87 4.28 -6.82 12.38
N ASP A 88 4.94 -6.54 13.51
CA ASP A 88 4.31 -5.90 14.67
C ASP A 88 3.88 -4.46 14.35
N GLU A 89 4.72 -3.71 13.67
CA GLU A 89 4.38 -2.34 13.24
C GLU A 89 3.22 -2.33 12.27
N GLU A 90 3.16 -3.27 11.33
CA GLU A 90 2.05 -3.43 10.40
C GLU A 90 0.74 -3.72 11.15
N PHE A 91 0.79 -4.65 12.12
CA PHE A 91 -0.36 -4.98 12.95
C PHE A 91 -0.85 -3.78 13.74
N GLN A 92 0.05 -3.03 14.37
CA GLN A 92 -0.28 -1.83 15.14
C GLN A 92 -0.89 -0.75 14.26
N GLN A 93 -0.39 -0.59 13.05
CA GLN A 93 -0.97 0.34 12.08
C GLN A 93 -2.38 -0.08 11.66
N CYS A 94 -2.56 -1.35 11.36
CA CYS A 94 -3.86 -1.93 11.01
C CYS A 94 -4.86 -1.71 12.16
N LEU A 95 -4.45 -1.99 13.38
CA LEU A 95 -5.27 -1.78 14.58
C LEU A 95 -5.64 -0.31 14.77
N SER A 96 -4.70 0.60 14.58
CA SER A 96 -4.93 2.05 14.67
C SER A 96 -5.98 2.52 13.65
N PHE A 97 -5.86 2.09 12.40
CA PHE A 97 -6.88 2.39 11.38
C PHE A 97 -8.23 1.80 11.74
N ALA A 98 -8.26 0.58 12.20
CA ALA A 98 -9.49 -0.11 12.58
C ALA A 98 -10.22 0.61 13.70
N LYS A 99 -9.52 1.03 14.75
CA LYS A 99 -10.09 1.81 15.87
C LYS A 99 -10.67 3.14 15.39
N ARG A 100 -9.94 3.85 14.54
CA ARG A 100 -10.37 5.13 13.99
C ARG A 100 -11.63 4.98 13.14
N TRP A 101 -11.65 3.98 12.25
CA TRP A 101 -12.81 3.74 11.39
C TRP A 101 -14.00 3.19 12.15
N TRP A 102 -13.76 2.39 13.19
CA TRP A 102 -14.82 1.93 14.09
C TRP A 102 -15.56 3.11 14.72
N GLY A 103 -14.81 4.08 15.23
CA GLY A 103 -15.40 5.30 15.77
C GLY A 103 -16.15 6.12 14.73
N GLN A 104 -15.58 6.30 13.55
CA GLN A 104 -16.22 7.06 12.46
C GLN A 104 -17.51 6.38 11.98
N GLU A 105 -17.47 5.08 11.77
CA GLU A 105 -18.63 4.33 11.31
C GLU A 105 -19.70 4.22 12.41
N GLY A 106 -19.29 4.19 13.67
CA GLY A 106 -20.23 4.27 14.80
C GLY A 106 -21.05 5.56 14.81
N LYS A 107 -20.39 6.69 14.55
CA LYS A 107 -21.08 7.98 14.42
C LYS A 107 -22.04 8.00 13.23
N ARG A 108 -21.63 7.43 12.11
CA ARG A 108 -22.51 7.30 10.93
C ARG A 108 -23.73 6.43 11.21
N TRP A 109 -23.55 5.35 11.95
CA TRP A 109 -24.62 4.48 12.37
C TRP A 109 -25.66 5.25 13.21
N GLU A 110 -25.21 6.00 14.20
CA GLU A 110 -26.07 6.79 15.08
C GLU A 110 -26.84 7.84 14.30
N GLN A 111 -26.20 8.55 13.37
CA GLN A 111 -26.86 9.52 12.51
C GLN A 111 -27.97 8.90 11.64
N ARG A 112 -27.71 7.72 11.08
CA ARG A 112 -28.69 6.99 10.26
C ARG A 112 -29.85 6.40 11.08
N ASN A 113 -29.60 6.06 12.34
CA ASN A 113 -30.65 5.49 13.20
C ASN A 113 -31.71 6.50 13.62
N THR A 114 -31.46 7.80 13.53
CA THR A 114 -32.46 8.84 13.75
C THR A 114 -33.48 8.91 12.60
N GLU A 115 -33.14 8.32 11.44
CA GLU A 115 -33.96 8.30 10.21
C GLU A 115 -34.68 6.96 10.02
N LYS A 116 -35.40 6.45 10.96
CA LYS A 116 -36.35 5.32 10.86
C LYS A 116 -36.07 4.25 9.79
N THR A 117 -34.95 3.57 9.86
CA THR A 117 -34.76 2.37 9.02
C THR A 117 -34.74 1.13 9.90
N ASN A 118 -35.68 0.26 9.63
CA ASN A 118 -35.77 -1.07 10.23
C ASN A 118 -34.52 -1.84 9.79
N ARG A 119 -33.45 -1.84 10.59
CA ARG A 119 -32.21 -2.52 10.27
C ARG A 119 -32.23 -3.91 10.85
N SER A 120 -32.17 -4.87 9.96
CA SER A 120 -32.10 -6.28 10.31
C SER A 120 -30.73 -6.69 10.86
N VAL A 121 -29.70 -5.83 10.75
CA VAL A 121 -28.32 -6.15 11.13
C VAL A 121 -27.96 -5.41 12.43
N PRO A 122 -27.45 -6.11 13.46
CA PRO A 122 -26.97 -5.48 14.69
C PRO A 122 -25.84 -4.47 14.43
N ARG A 123 -25.78 -3.43 15.26
CA ARG A 123 -24.76 -2.36 15.14
C ARG A 123 -23.35 -2.89 15.07
N GLU A 124 -22.98 -3.78 15.97
CA GLU A 124 -21.63 -4.33 16.05
C GLU A 124 -21.24 -5.10 14.79
N LEU A 125 -22.14 -5.91 14.28
CA LEU A 125 -21.91 -6.67 13.05
C LEU A 125 -21.75 -5.74 11.84
N TRP A 126 -22.57 -4.70 11.75
CA TRP A 126 -22.46 -3.70 10.70
C TRP A 126 -21.11 -2.97 10.74
N LEU A 127 -20.65 -2.56 11.95
CA LEU A 127 -19.34 -1.92 12.13
C LEU A 127 -18.21 -2.86 11.72
N GLN A 128 -18.27 -4.13 12.12
CA GLN A 128 -17.28 -5.12 11.73
C GLN A 128 -17.16 -5.25 10.21
N GLN A 129 -18.29 -5.36 9.53
CA GLN A 129 -18.32 -5.49 8.07
C GLN A 129 -17.75 -4.25 7.37
N LYS A 130 -18.09 -3.05 7.84
CA LYS A 130 -17.59 -1.79 7.26
C LYS A 130 -16.09 -1.63 7.47
N VAL A 131 -15.60 -1.86 8.66
CA VAL A 131 -14.17 -1.76 8.99
C VAL A 131 -13.38 -2.84 8.27
N ALA A 132 -13.84 -4.09 8.26
CA ALA A 132 -13.20 -5.18 7.56
C ALA A 132 -13.04 -4.88 6.06
N ARG A 133 -14.08 -4.33 5.44
CA ARG A 133 -14.03 -3.95 4.02
C ARG A 133 -12.95 -2.90 3.77
N ARG A 134 -12.88 -1.87 4.59
CA ARG A 134 -11.88 -0.80 4.46
C ARG A 134 -10.45 -1.32 4.63
N LEU A 135 -10.23 -2.19 5.61
CA LEU A 135 -8.92 -2.81 5.84
C LEU A 135 -8.52 -3.69 4.66
N THR A 136 -9.44 -4.49 4.15
CA THR A 136 -9.20 -5.35 2.99
C THR A 136 -8.86 -4.51 1.74
N GLN A 137 -9.52 -3.39 1.54
CA GLN A 137 -9.23 -2.46 0.44
C GLN A 137 -7.83 -1.85 0.55
N ARG A 138 -7.31 -1.70 1.77
CA ARG A 138 -5.93 -1.26 2.02
C ARG A 138 -4.91 -2.39 1.82
N GLY A 139 -5.37 -3.61 1.58
CA GLY A 139 -4.54 -4.76 1.29
C GLY A 139 -4.14 -5.61 2.49
N TYR A 140 -4.69 -5.36 3.68
CA TYR A 140 -4.37 -6.16 4.87
C TYR A 140 -4.90 -7.59 4.71
N PRO A 141 -4.10 -8.63 5.08
CA PRO A 141 -4.55 -10.01 4.99
C PRO A 141 -5.75 -10.31 5.87
N SER A 142 -6.59 -11.27 5.46
CA SER A 142 -7.83 -11.60 6.17
C SER A 142 -7.63 -12.06 7.61
N ASP A 143 -6.54 -12.79 7.87
CA ASP A 143 -6.18 -13.22 9.23
C ASP A 143 -5.83 -12.03 10.13
N MET A 144 -5.08 -11.07 9.61
CA MET A 144 -4.76 -9.83 10.34
C MET A 144 -6.02 -9.01 10.60
N VAL A 145 -6.91 -8.87 9.62
CA VAL A 145 -8.18 -8.17 9.78
C VAL A 145 -9.02 -8.81 10.90
N ARG A 146 -9.11 -10.13 10.91
CA ARG A 146 -9.83 -10.87 11.97
C ARG A 146 -9.22 -10.64 13.35
N SER A 147 -7.90 -10.71 13.45
CA SER A 147 -7.19 -10.49 14.72
C SER A 147 -7.40 -9.09 15.26
N VAL A 148 -7.34 -8.08 14.39
CA VAL A 148 -7.55 -6.68 14.75
C VAL A 148 -8.99 -6.45 15.22
N LEU A 149 -9.97 -6.99 14.52
CA LEU A 149 -11.39 -6.86 14.92
C LEU A 149 -11.67 -7.58 16.24
N TYR A 150 -11.03 -8.70 16.46
CA TYR A 150 -11.12 -9.42 17.73
C TYR A 150 -10.62 -8.55 18.89
N GLU A 151 -9.47 -7.89 18.73
CA GLU A 151 -8.92 -6.99 19.77
C GLU A 151 -9.84 -5.81 20.06
N ILE A 152 -10.42 -5.19 19.03
CA ILE A 152 -11.36 -4.08 19.21
C ILE A 152 -12.57 -4.52 20.02
N ARG A 153 -13.12 -5.68 19.72
CA ARG A 153 -14.26 -6.22 20.47
C ARG A 153 -13.91 -6.56 21.91
N ALA A 154 -12.71 -7.04 22.16
CA ALA A 154 -12.25 -7.36 23.51
C ALA A 154 -12.06 -6.09 24.38
N GLU A 155 -11.79 -4.94 23.79
CA GLU A 155 -11.64 -3.66 24.48
C GLU A 155 -12.99 -2.97 24.77
N LEU A 156 -14.07 -3.41 24.12
CA LEU A 156 -15.41 -2.91 24.36
C LEU A 156 -16.03 -3.60 25.57
#